data_9d2625a36ee6c1884dd759c8d0120dd0
#
_entry.id   9d2625a36ee6c1884dd759c8d0120dd0
#
_cell.length_a   1.000
_cell.length_b   1.000
_cell.length_c   1.000
_cell.angle_alpha   90.00
_cell.angle_beta   90.00
_cell.angle_gamma   90.00
#
_symmetry.space_group_name_H-M   'P 1'
#
loop_
_entity.id
_entity.type
_entity.pdbx_description
1 polymer ?
#
loop_
_entity_poly.entity_id
_entity_poly.type
_entity_poly.pdbx_seq_one_letter_code
_entity_poly.pdbx_strand_id
1 'polypeptide(L)'
;MLPGICKNESSMPLRVVNRTRSTVLATCAETAGESGTRRRGLLGRSGLPEGGGLWIVPCEAVHCFFMKFTIDVVFLDREMRVVKVRPSLKPWRIAGCLRAHSVLELPEGVIAATGTQRGDQLESAGC
;
A
#
# COMPACT_ATOMS: atom_id res chain seq x y z
N MET A 1 23.08 -1.39 -15.22
CA MET A 1 22.57 -1.31 -14.87
C MET A 1 22.31 -0.88 -14.24
N LEU A 2 21.98 -1.08 -14.09
CA LEU A 2 21.55 -0.82 -13.59
C LEU A 2 21.67 -0.37 -12.66
N PRO A 3 21.92 0.17 -12.77
CA PRO A 3 22.30 0.70 -11.75
C PRO A 3 21.53 1.45 -10.89
N GLY A 4 20.83 2.30 -11.16
CA GLY A 4 19.97 2.87 -10.21
C GLY A 4 19.32 1.83 -9.38
N ILE A 5 19.43 0.70 -9.80
CA ILE A 5 18.91 -0.44 -9.18
C ILE A 5 19.37 -0.58 -7.78
N CYS A 6 20.61 -0.33 -7.53
CA CYS A 6 21.13 -0.57 -6.22
C CYS A 6 20.49 0.25 -5.16
N LYS A 7 20.19 1.48 -5.45
CA LYS A 7 19.62 2.29 -4.41
C LYS A 7 18.16 2.06 -4.23
N ASN A 8 17.55 1.27 -5.07
CA ASN A 8 16.15 0.98 -4.97
C ASN A 8 15.85 -0.43 -4.56
N GLU A 9 16.81 -1.09 -4.01
CA GLU A 9 16.59 -2.48 -3.64
C GLU A 9 15.48 -2.63 -2.66
N SER A 10 15.31 -1.67 -1.75
CA SER A 10 14.24 -1.75 -0.78
C SER A 10 12.90 -1.43 -1.40
N SER A 11 12.89 -1.00 -2.65
CA SER A 11 11.67 -0.62 -3.33
C SER A 11 11.34 -1.56 -4.48
N MET A 12 11.81 -2.79 -4.40
CA MET A 12 11.53 -3.73 -5.46
C MET A 12 10.03 -3.88 -5.65
N PRO A 13 9.57 -3.79 -6.91
CA PRO A 13 8.13 -3.85 -7.14
C PRO A 13 7.53 -5.20 -6.83
N LEU A 14 6.32 -5.19 -6.36
CA LEU A 14 5.60 -6.39 -5.99
C LEU A 14 4.23 -6.42 -6.63
N ARG A 15 3.81 -7.61 -7.01
CA ARG A 15 2.44 -7.84 -7.41
C ARG A 15 1.71 -8.32 -6.16
N VAL A 16 0.57 -7.73 -5.86
CA VAL A 16 -0.21 -8.07 -4.66
C VAL A 16 -1.57 -8.57 -5.09
N VAL A 17 -1.91 -9.76 -4.67
CA VAL A 17 -3.19 -10.39 -5.01
C VAL A 17 -3.97 -10.72 -3.74
N ASN A 18 -5.29 -10.71 -3.86
CA ASN A 18 -6.18 -11.14 -2.80
C ASN A 18 -6.56 -12.59 -3.11
N ARG A 19 -5.99 -13.51 -2.35
CA ARG A 19 -6.21 -14.93 -2.58
C ARG A 19 -7.62 -15.35 -2.22
N THR A 20 -8.19 -14.73 -1.21
CA THR A 20 -9.53 -15.07 -0.78
C THR A 20 -10.54 -14.78 -1.88
N ARG A 21 -10.33 -13.70 -2.63
CA ARG A 21 -11.28 -13.25 -3.64
C ARG A 21 -10.82 -13.47 -5.07
N SER A 22 -9.60 -13.93 -5.26
CA SER A 22 -9.01 -14.13 -6.58
C SER A 22 -8.99 -12.83 -7.38
N THR A 23 -8.60 -11.74 -6.72
CA THR A 23 -8.50 -10.43 -7.38
C THR A 23 -7.10 -9.88 -7.19
N VAL A 24 -6.74 -8.89 -8.02
CA VAL A 24 -5.42 -8.28 -7.99
C VAL A 24 -5.55 -6.86 -7.46
N LEU A 25 -4.83 -6.56 -6.37
CA LEU A 25 -4.84 -5.22 -5.81
C LEU A 25 -3.83 -4.32 -6.49
N ALA A 26 -2.66 -4.85 -6.82
CA ALA A 26 -1.63 -4.08 -7.47
C ALA A 26 -0.82 -4.99 -8.37
N THR A 27 -0.49 -4.53 -9.57
CA THR A 27 0.37 -5.28 -10.48
C THR A 27 1.82 -4.93 -10.23
N CYS A 28 2.09 -3.75 -9.70
CA CYS A 28 3.46 -3.31 -9.46
C CYS A 28 3.48 -2.27 -8.34
N ALA A 29 3.51 -2.73 -7.10
CA ALA A 29 3.55 -1.85 -5.94
C ALA A 29 5.00 -1.64 -5.51
N GLU A 30 5.30 -0.44 -5.05
CA GLU A 30 6.62 -0.13 -4.48
C GLU A 30 6.64 -0.52 -3.02
N THR A 31 7.83 -0.78 -2.51
CA THR A 31 8.00 -1.10 -1.09
C THR A 31 8.80 0.00 -0.41
N ALA A 32 8.38 0.39 0.78
CA ALA A 32 9.09 1.38 1.57
C ALA A 32 9.26 0.86 2.99
N GLY A 33 10.49 0.79 3.46
CA GLY A 33 10.77 0.30 4.79
C GLY A 33 11.48 1.30 5.68
N GLU A 34 12.20 2.22 5.09
CA GLU A 34 12.92 3.23 5.85
C GLU A 34 11.99 4.35 6.26
N SER A 35 12.21 4.88 7.44
CA SER A 35 11.37 5.95 7.94
C SER A 35 11.34 7.15 6.99
N GLY A 36 12.48 7.53 6.44
CA GLY A 36 12.52 8.64 5.48
C GLY A 36 11.76 8.33 4.21
N THR A 37 11.89 7.13 3.70
CA THR A 37 11.17 6.70 2.52
C THR A 37 9.67 6.66 2.78
N ARG A 38 9.27 6.16 3.93
CA ARG A 38 7.87 6.13 4.29
C ARG A 38 7.28 7.52 4.34
N ARG A 39 8.02 8.45 4.96
CA ARG A 39 7.53 9.80 5.12
C ARG A 39 7.30 10.48 3.79
N ARG A 40 8.13 10.17 2.81
CA ARG A 40 8.04 10.79 1.51
C ARG A 40 7.22 9.99 0.50
N GLY A 41 6.75 8.81 0.87
CA GLY A 41 6.15 7.87 -0.05
C GLY A 41 5.28 8.48 -1.13
N LEU A 42 4.17 9.09 -0.76
CA LEU A 42 3.26 9.67 -1.74
C LEU A 42 3.25 11.19 -1.73
N LEU A 43 4.09 11.81 -0.90
CA LEU A 43 4.16 13.27 -0.86
C LEU A 43 4.67 13.80 -2.19
N GLY A 44 4.07 14.83 -2.66
CA GLY A 44 4.48 15.47 -3.91
C GLY A 44 3.96 14.79 -5.16
N ARG A 45 3.34 13.64 -5.04
CA ARG A 45 2.74 12.99 -6.19
C ARG A 45 1.34 13.54 -6.44
N SER A 46 0.91 13.49 -7.68
CA SER A 46 -0.45 13.90 -8.03
C SER A 46 -1.40 12.72 -8.07
N GLY A 47 -0.92 11.49 -7.89
CA GLY A 47 -1.76 10.31 -7.86
C GLY A 47 -0.91 9.06 -7.91
N LEU A 48 -1.57 7.91 -7.81
CA LEU A 48 -0.96 6.62 -8.02
C LEU A 48 -1.45 6.09 -9.36
N PRO A 49 -0.56 5.55 -10.19
CA PRO A 49 -1.01 5.00 -11.47
C PRO A 49 -1.85 3.75 -11.23
N GLU A 50 -2.68 3.44 -12.19
CA GLU A 50 -3.47 2.22 -12.16
C GLU A 50 -2.53 1.03 -12.01
N GLY A 51 -2.84 0.11 -11.12
CA GLY A 51 -1.97 -1.02 -10.85
C GLY A 51 -0.83 -0.73 -9.90
N GLY A 52 -0.64 0.52 -9.54
CA GLY A 52 0.42 0.92 -8.62
C GLY A 52 0.01 0.79 -7.18
N GLY A 53 0.91 1.10 -6.29
CA GLY A 53 0.66 1.09 -4.87
C GLY A 53 1.95 1.29 -4.10
N LEU A 54 1.82 1.41 -2.80
CA LEU A 54 2.98 1.55 -1.92
C LEU A 54 2.76 0.68 -0.68
N TRP A 55 3.64 -0.29 -0.48
CA TRP A 55 3.60 -1.16 0.69
C TRP A 55 4.65 -0.69 1.68
N ILE A 56 4.18 -0.28 2.85
CA ILE A 56 5.03 0.29 3.89
C ILE A 56 5.11 -0.70 5.04
N VAL A 57 6.32 -1.14 5.38
CA VAL A 57 6.52 -2.12 6.43
C VAL A 57 7.79 -1.81 7.20
N PRO A 58 7.74 -1.77 8.53
CA PRO A 58 6.55 -1.91 9.36
C PRO A 58 5.79 -0.57 9.43
N CYS A 59 4.48 -0.64 9.59
CA CYS A 59 3.67 0.56 9.69
C CYS A 59 2.30 0.22 10.23
N GLU A 60 1.80 1.00 11.17
CA GLU A 60 0.45 0.79 11.72
C GLU A 60 -0.43 2.01 11.56
N ALA A 61 0.08 3.07 10.97
CA ALA A 61 -0.71 4.27 10.75
C ALA A 61 -0.18 5.07 9.59
N VAL A 62 -1.07 5.75 8.89
CA VAL A 62 -0.71 6.62 7.79
C VAL A 62 -1.44 7.94 7.94
N HIS A 63 -0.87 9.00 7.40
CA HIS A 63 -1.54 10.28 7.32
C HIS A 63 -1.39 10.82 5.90
N CYS A 64 -2.37 11.59 5.50
CA CYS A 64 -2.39 12.18 4.17
C CYS A 64 -2.16 13.68 4.21
N PHE A 65 -1.34 14.15 5.15
CA PHE A 65 -0.95 15.53 5.24
C PHE A 65 -0.08 15.84 4.03
N PHE A 66 -0.30 16.87 3.33
CA PHE A 66 0.47 17.27 2.15
C PHE A 66 0.30 16.37 0.94
N MET A 67 -0.56 15.37 1.00
CA MET A 67 -0.92 14.63 -0.19
C MET A 67 -1.97 15.40 -0.97
N LYS A 68 -2.00 15.18 -2.27
CA LYS A 68 -2.89 15.92 -3.15
C LYS A 68 -4.03 15.08 -3.70
N PHE A 69 -4.14 13.84 -3.25
CA PHE A 69 -5.15 12.94 -3.81
C PHE A 69 -5.61 11.96 -2.75
N THR A 70 -6.77 11.36 -3.01
CA THR A 70 -7.38 10.37 -2.12
C THR A 70 -6.83 8.99 -2.42
N ILE A 71 -6.63 8.18 -1.39
CA ILE A 71 -6.12 6.82 -1.57
C ILE A 71 -6.98 5.82 -0.82
N ASP A 72 -6.84 4.56 -1.19
CA ASP A 72 -7.36 3.45 -0.41
C ASP A 72 -6.22 2.89 0.43
N VAL A 73 -6.53 2.46 1.64
CA VAL A 73 -5.52 1.95 2.58
C VAL A 73 -5.95 0.60 3.10
N VAL A 74 -5.05 -0.38 3.04
CA VAL A 74 -5.28 -1.71 3.56
C VAL A 74 -4.25 -2.00 4.64
N PHE A 75 -4.71 -2.34 5.84
CA PHE A 75 -3.83 -2.66 6.97
C PHE A 75 -3.68 -4.17 7.05
N LEU A 76 -2.45 -4.65 7.17
CA LEU A 76 -2.13 -6.07 7.11
C LEU A 76 -1.37 -6.51 8.35
N ASP A 77 -1.60 -7.73 8.79
CA ASP A 77 -0.81 -8.31 9.86
C ASP A 77 0.46 -8.95 9.26
N ARG A 78 1.21 -9.65 10.10
CA ARG A 78 2.50 -10.23 9.66
C ARG A 78 2.33 -11.31 8.61
N GLU A 79 1.18 -11.95 8.56
CA GLU A 79 0.89 -12.98 7.57
C GLU A 79 0.19 -12.42 6.34
N MET A 80 0.11 -11.11 6.22
CA MET A 80 -0.56 -10.43 5.10
C MET A 80 -2.07 -10.68 5.08
N ARG A 81 -2.65 -10.90 6.25
CA ARG A 81 -4.10 -10.98 6.36
C ARG A 81 -4.63 -9.58 6.62
N VAL A 82 -5.71 -9.23 5.98
CA VAL A 82 -6.29 -7.90 6.13
C VAL A 82 -6.92 -7.75 7.50
N VAL A 83 -6.47 -6.77 8.27
CA VAL A 83 -7.03 -6.50 9.59
C VAL A 83 -7.92 -5.27 9.60
N LYS A 84 -7.80 -4.41 8.59
CA LYS A 84 -8.64 -3.24 8.46
C LYS A 84 -8.53 -2.68 7.06
N VAL A 85 -9.61 -2.14 6.54
CA VAL A 85 -9.59 -1.40 5.28
C VAL A 85 -10.10 0.01 5.52
N ARG A 86 -9.52 0.96 4.83
CA ARG A 86 -9.96 2.34 4.88
C ARG A 86 -10.03 2.87 3.47
N PRO A 87 -11.18 2.73 2.80
CA PRO A 87 -11.31 3.25 1.45
C PRO A 87 -11.44 4.76 1.46
N SER A 88 -11.00 5.37 0.40
CA SER A 88 -11.17 6.81 0.16
C SER A 88 -10.66 7.67 1.31
N LEU A 89 -9.41 7.47 1.70
CA LEU A 89 -8.79 8.31 2.70
C LEU A 89 -8.36 9.60 2.03
N LYS A 90 -8.99 10.69 2.41
CA LYS A 90 -8.80 11.99 1.77
C LYS A 90 -7.55 12.69 2.29
N PRO A 91 -7.02 13.66 1.54
CA PRO A 91 -5.89 14.45 2.04
C PRO A 91 -6.20 15.05 3.41
N TRP A 92 -5.17 15.16 4.22
CA TRP A 92 -5.24 15.71 5.58
C TRP A 92 -6.00 14.83 6.56
N ARG A 93 -6.19 13.56 6.22
CA ARG A 93 -6.80 12.60 7.13
C ARG A 93 -5.77 11.61 7.65
N ILE A 94 -6.13 10.94 8.73
CA ILE A 94 -5.28 9.94 9.37
C ILE A 94 -6.06 8.66 9.49
N ALA A 95 -5.40 7.54 9.29
CA ALA A 95 -5.98 6.22 9.54
C ALA A 95 -4.93 5.37 10.23
N GLY A 96 -5.36 4.51 11.13
CA GLY A 96 -4.44 3.65 11.84
C GLY A 96 -5.10 2.36 12.31
N CYS A 97 -4.26 1.41 12.65
CA CYS A 97 -4.71 0.13 13.20
C CYS A 97 -3.57 -0.47 14.00
N LEU A 98 -3.73 -0.53 15.31
CA LEU A 98 -2.66 -1.01 16.20
C LEU A 98 -2.30 -2.46 15.95
N ARG A 99 -3.19 -3.23 15.33
CA ARG A 99 -2.93 -4.63 15.04
C ARG A 99 -2.19 -4.82 13.72
N ALA A 100 -1.95 -3.75 13.01
CA ALA A 100 -1.28 -3.84 11.71
C ALA A 100 0.23 -3.94 11.88
N HIS A 101 0.84 -4.71 10.99
CA HIS A 101 2.29 -4.75 10.86
C HIS A 101 2.73 -3.94 9.63
N SER A 102 1.89 -3.89 8.61
CA SER A 102 2.20 -3.15 7.39
C SER A 102 0.95 -2.52 6.82
N VAL A 103 1.17 -1.61 5.88
CA VAL A 103 0.09 -0.86 5.25
C VAL A 103 0.33 -0.87 3.73
N LEU A 104 -0.73 -1.12 2.98
CA LEU A 104 -0.68 -1.05 1.53
C LEU A 104 -1.56 0.12 1.10
N GLU A 105 -0.93 1.10 0.45
CA GLU A 105 -1.62 2.28 -0.09
C GLU A 105 -1.88 2.04 -1.57
N LEU A 106 -3.11 2.26 -2.00
CA LEU A 106 -3.57 1.93 -3.34
C LEU A 106 -4.35 3.10 -3.93
N PRO A 107 -4.49 3.14 -5.25
CA PRO A 107 -5.36 4.15 -5.85
C PRO A 107 -6.78 4.02 -5.32
N GLU A 108 -7.47 5.14 -5.24
CA GLU A 108 -8.84 5.15 -4.78
C GLU A 108 -9.70 4.23 -5.63
N GLY A 109 -10.53 3.43 -5.00
CA GLY A 109 -11.46 2.54 -5.68
C GLY A 109 -11.00 1.10 -5.76
N VAL A 110 -9.73 0.81 -5.48
CA VAL A 110 -9.22 -0.56 -5.60
C VAL A 110 -9.88 -1.48 -4.57
N ILE A 111 -10.12 -1.00 -3.36
CA ILE A 111 -10.77 -1.83 -2.34
C ILE A 111 -12.14 -2.27 -2.83
N ALA A 112 -12.92 -1.34 -3.35
CA ALA A 112 -14.26 -1.68 -3.85
C ALA A 112 -14.19 -2.60 -5.07
N ALA A 113 -13.27 -2.31 -5.98
CA ALA A 113 -13.17 -3.09 -7.22
C ALA A 113 -12.74 -4.53 -6.98
N THR A 114 -11.91 -4.76 -5.95
CA THR A 114 -11.40 -6.10 -5.66
C THR A 114 -12.22 -6.83 -4.61
N GLY A 115 -13.12 -6.13 -3.95
CA GLY A 115 -13.92 -6.71 -2.87
C GLY A 115 -13.13 -6.96 -1.60
N THR A 116 -11.97 -6.35 -1.47
CA THR A 116 -11.08 -6.60 -0.34
C THR A 116 -11.73 -6.15 0.96
N GLN A 117 -11.67 -7.00 1.97
CA GLN A 117 -12.22 -6.69 3.27
C GLN A 117 -11.46 -7.41 4.36
N ARG A 118 -11.73 -7.01 5.60
CA ARG A 118 -11.10 -7.60 6.77
C ARG A 118 -11.23 -9.11 6.73
N GLY A 119 -10.16 -9.80 7.03
CA GLY A 119 -10.12 -11.26 7.04
C GLY A 119 -9.58 -11.85 5.75
N ASP A 120 -9.48 -11.07 4.70
CA ASP A 120 -8.98 -11.59 3.43
C ASP A 120 -7.48 -11.85 3.51
N GLN A 121 -7.04 -12.84 2.77
CA GLN A 121 -5.62 -13.21 2.71
C GLN A 121 -4.99 -12.64 1.46
N LEU A 122 -3.97 -11.81 1.63
CA LEU A 122 -3.22 -11.28 0.51
C LEU A 122 -1.92 -12.05 0.33
N GLU A 123 -1.35 -11.90 -0.84
CA GLU A 123 -0.09 -12.55 -1.17
C GLU A 123 0.69 -11.63 -2.08
N SER A 124 2.00 -11.56 -1.91
CA SER A 124 2.85 -10.72 -2.75
C SER A 124 3.89 -11.58 -3.43
N ALA A 125 4.31 -11.12 -4.60
CA ALA A 125 5.37 -11.76 -5.38
C ALA A 125 6.07 -10.70 -6.20
N GLY A 126 7.27 -10.99 -6.67
CA GLY A 126 7.96 -10.05 -7.54
C GLY A 126 7.17 -9.82 -8.81
N CYS A 127 7.16 -8.61 -9.29
CA CYS A 127 6.44 -8.31 -10.53
C CYS A 127 7.37 -8.20 -11.75
#